data_455e4a2e4f6a68f8d07655448dbce636
#
_entry.id   455e4a2e4f6a68f8d07655448dbce636
#
_cell.length_a   1.000
_cell.length_b   1.000
_cell.length_c   1.000
_cell.angle_alpha   90.00
_cell.angle_beta   90.00
_cell.angle_gamma   90.00
#
_symmetry.space_group_name_H-M   'P 1'
#
loop_
_entity.id
_entity.type
_entity.pdbx_description
1 polymer ?
#
loop_
_entity_poly.entity_id
_entity_poly.type
_entity_poly.pdbx_seq_one_letter_code
_entity_poly.pdbx_strand_id
1 'polypeptide(L)'
;MDYKARYITEDIKLSSYEDKFFKSDIMFDHHMLVWFLSGETKIVQADATDYFKKGDIFLIPRNQLATIINYPKDGQPHKTVVMHLSEDRLRNFYAGKDINPGPPKLSRIYSFSNHPLLESCLASLIPYFDMKDIPEDIAYIKITEAISILRTLNNEIDQVLANFEAPGK
;
A
#
# COMPACT_ATOMS: atom_id res chain seq x y z
N MET A 1 10.28 14.57 15.44
CA MET A 1 9.15 14.25 14.55
C MET A 1 8.26 13.23 15.23
N ASP A 2 6.98 13.54 15.28
CA ASP A 2 6.04 12.68 16.01
C ASP A 2 5.39 11.67 15.05
N TYR A 3 6.09 10.59 14.85
CA TYR A 3 5.57 9.45 14.09
C TYR A 3 4.90 8.47 15.04
N LYS A 4 3.67 8.11 14.71
CA LYS A 4 2.92 7.10 15.45
C LYS A 4 2.40 6.04 14.49
N ALA A 5 2.44 4.80 14.91
CA ALA A 5 1.88 3.70 14.13
C ALA A 5 1.15 2.73 15.04
N ARG A 6 0.00 2.27 14.58
CA ARG A 6 -0.76 1.18 15.19
C ARG A 6 -0.81 0.05 14.20
N TYR A 7 -0.72 -1.18 14.67
CA TYR A 7 -0.65 -2.36 13.81
C TYR A 7 -1.79 -3.31 14.11
N ILE A 8 -2.34 -3.90 13.05
CA ILE A 8 -3.19 -5.08 13.17
C ILE A 8 -2.28 -6.32 13.16
N THR A 9 -1.39 -6.35 12.17
CA THR A 9 -0.25 -7.28 12.09
C THR A 9 0.95 -6.48 11.60
N GLU A 10 2.09 -7.12 11.43
CA GLU A 10 3.27 -6.44 10.88
C GLU A 10 3.02 -5.86 9.48
N ASP A 11 2.03 -6.40 8.75
CA ASP A 11 1.75 -6.00 7.36
C ASP A 11 0.69 -4.90 7.24
N ILE A 12 -0.09 -4.63 8.29
CA ILE A 12 -1.19 -3.66 8.22
C ILE A 12 -1.04 -2.65 9.34
N LYS A 13 -0.90 -1.37 8.97
CA LYS A 13 -0.71 -0.31 9.97
C LYS A 13 -1.51 0.93 9.65
N LEU A 14 -1.82 1.67 10.71
CA LEU A 14 -2.31 3.04 10.67
C LEU A 14 -1.15 3.94 11.05
N SER A 15 -0.70 4.76 10.13
CA SER A 15 0.49 5.59 10.28
C SER A 15 0.10 7.06 10.38
N SER A 16 0.72 7.81 11.28
CA SER A 16 0.44 9.22 11.48
C SER A 16 1.73 10.00 11.72
N TYR A 17 1.90 11.10 11.00
CA TYR A 17 2.95 12.09 11.22
C TYR A 17 2.28 13.38 11.65
N GLU A 18 2.57 13.84 12.85
CA GLU A 18 1.98 15.06 13.39
C GLU A 18 2.92 16.24 13.17
N ASP A 19 2.36 17.39 12.84
CA ASP A 19 2.96 18.73 12.88
C ASP A 19 4.03 19.07 11.85
N LYS A 20 4.59 18.14 11.10
CA LYS A 20 5.73 18.48 10.25
C LYS A 20 5.71 17.75 8.94
N PHE A 21 6.33 18.38 7.95
CA PHE A 21 6.59 17.61 6.76
C PHE A 21 7.78 16.67 7.00
N PHE A 22 7.71 15.52 6.34
CA PHE A 22 8.72 14.47 6.44
C PHE A 22 9.20 14.15 5.03
N LYS A 23 10.52 14.13 4.86
CA LYS A 23 11.13 13.80 3.57
C LYS A 23 12.13 12.68 3.76
N SER A 24 12.05 11.64 2.94
CA SER A 24 12.98 10.52 3.01
C SER A 24 13.12 9.85 1.65
N ASP A 25 14.33 9.37 1.38
CA ASP A 25 14.58 8.49 0.24
C ASP A 25 14.36 7.06 0.71
N ILE A 26 13.49 6.35 0.01
CA ILE A 26 13.06 5.01 0.41
C ILE A 26 13.20 4.05 -0.76
N MET A 27 13.78 2.88 -0.50
CA MET A 27 13.70 1.74 -1.39
C MET A 27 12.57 0.83 -0.86
N PHE A 28 11.52 0.66 -1.65
CA PHE A 28 10.40 -0.18 -1.25
C PHE A 28 10.75 -1.64 -1.50
N ASP A 29 10.83 -2.44 -0.45
CA ASP A 29 11.14 -3.87 -0.55
C ASP A 29 9.89 -4.75 -0.64
N HIS A 30 8.72 -4.19 -0.36
CA HIS A 30 7.41 -4.85 -0.52
C HIS A 30 6.50 -3.95 -1.33
N HIS A 31 5.56 -4.58 -2.05
CA HIS A 31 4.45 -3.82 -2.62
C HIS A 31 3.64 -3.20 -1.49
N MET A 32 3.22 -1.95 -1.65
CA MET A 32 2.43 -1.27 -0.62
C MET A 32 1.15 -0.69 -1.20
N LEU A 33 0.04 -0.99 -0.54
CA LEU A 33 -1.26 -0.38 -0.82
C LEU A 33 -1.51 0.66 0.26
N VAL A 34 -1.75 1.92 -0.15
CA VAL A 34 -1.85 3.05 0.78
C VAL A 34 -3.13 3.81 0.54
N TRP A 35 -3.85 4.12 1.62
CA TRP A 35 -5.07 4.92 1.60
C TRP A 35 -4.90 6.14 2.50
N PHE A 36 -5.20 7.33 1.96
CA PHE A 36 -5.01 8.60 2.64
C PHE A 36 -6.23 9.03 3.42
N LEU A 37 -6.08 9.14 4.74
CA LEU A 37 -7.12 9.66 5.62
C LEU A 37 -7.01 11.18 5.76
N SER A 38 -5.78 11.71 5.80
CA SER A 38 -5.51 13.15 5.83
C SER A 38 -4.06 13.42 5.43
N GLY A 39 -3.77 14.68 5.13
CA GLY A 39 -2.45 15.08 4.68
C GLY A 39 -2.24 14.79 3.20
N GLU A 40 -1.05 15.10 2.72
CA GLU A 40 -0.68 14.91 1.32
C GLU A 40 0.70 14.28 1.21
N THR A 41 0.93 13.57 0.12
CA THR A 41 2.23 12.98 -0.18
C THR A 41 2.61 13.30 -1.62
N LYS A 42 3.87 13.69 -1.78
CA LYS A 42 4.51 13.81 -3.08
C LYS A 42 5.55 12.70 -3.19
N ILE A 43 5.47 11.92 -4.25
CA ILE A 43 6.42 10.82 -4.51
C ILE A 43 7.21 11.19 -5.75
N VAL A 44 8.53 11.36 -5.57
CA VAL A 44 9.43 11.76 -6.66
C VAL A 44 10.29 10.57 -7.05
N GLN A 45 10.22 10.21 -8.31
CA GLN A 45 11.07 9.18 -8.91
C GLN A 45 11.84 9.80 -10.08
N ALA A 46 12.75 9.04 -10.68
CA ALA A 46 13.61 9.58 -11.73
C ALA A 46 12.85 10.16 -12.94
N ASP A 47 11.73 9.54 -13.28
CA ASP A 47 10.98 9.88 -14.50
C ASP A 47 9.56 10.35 -14.23
N ALA A 48 9.15 10.47 -12.97
CA ALA A 48 7.78 10.82 -12.64
C ALA A 48 7.66 11.42 -11.24
N THR A 49 6.66 12.27 -11.07
CA THR A 49 6.28 12.79 -9.75
C THR A 49 4.78 12.63 -9.62
N ASP A 50 4.37 12.00 -8.51
CA ASP A 50 2.97 11.75 -8.20
C ASP A 50 2.56 12.48 -6.93
N TYR A 51 1.31 12.93 -6.88
CA TYR A 51 0.74 13.63 -5.73
C TYR A 51 -0.50 12.89 -5.25
N PHE A 52 -0.59 12.68 -3.94
CA PHE A 52 -1.73 12.00 -3.33
C PHE A 52 -2.26 12.82 -2.16
N LYS A 53 -3.57 12.77 -1.98
CA LYS A 53 -4.28 13.56 -0.97
C LYS A 53 -5.40 12.73 -0.36
N LYS A 54 -6.12 13.32 0.61
CA LYS A 54 -7.23 12.67 1.31
C LYS A 54 -8.15 11.94 0.34
N GLY A 55 -8.43 10.69 0.62
CA GLY A 55 -9.30 9.82 -0.16
C GLY A 55 -8.59 9.02 -1.23
N ASP A 56 -7.39 9.41 -1.62
CA ASP A 56 -6.65 8.69 -2.65
C ASP A 56 -6.16 7.35 -2.16
N ILE A 57 -6.07 6.40 -3.09
CA ILE A 57 -5.51 5.07 -2.86
C ILE A 57 -4.49 4.80 -3.95
N PHE A 58 -3.31 4.33 -3.57
CA PHE A 58 -2.32 3.93 -4.56
C PHE A 58 -1.67 2.61 -4.18
N LEU A 59 -1.13 1.95 -5.18
CA LEU A 59 -0.27 0.79 -5.04
C LEU A 59 1.10 1.14 -5.58
N ILE A 60 2.13 1.06 -4.74
CA ILE A 60 3.51 1.19 -5.20
C ILE A 60 4.15 -0.19 -5.21
N PRO A 61 4.62 -0.65 -6.38
CA PRO A 61 5.28 -1.96 -6.46
C PRO A 61 6.61 -1.98 -5.72
N ARG A 62 7.05 -3.17 -5.35
CA ARG A 62 8.36 -3.36 -4.72
C ARG A 62 9.50 -2.98 -5.66
N ASN A 63 10.68 -2.80 -5.09
CA ASN A 63 11.92 -2.48 -5.82
C ASN A 63 11.86 -1.10 -6.48
N GLN A 64 11.09 -0.18 -5.87
CA GLN A 64 11.02 1.20 -6.31
C GLN A 64 11.86 2.07 -5.38
N LEU A 65 12.76 2.86 -5.94
CA LEU A 65 13.46 3.90 -5.21
C LEU A 65 12.70 5.21 -5.44
N ALA A 66 12.35 5.90 -4.36
CA ALA A 66 11.60 7.14 -4.47
C ALA A 66 11.94 8.06 -3.31
N THR A 67 11.80 9.37 -3.55
CA THR A 67 11.81 10.36 -2.48
C THR A 67 10.37 10.62 -2.09
N ILE A 68 10.05 10.36 -0.83
CA ILE A 68 8.72 10.54 -0.27
C ILE A 68 8.70 11.83 0.53
N ILE A 69 7.74 12.69 0.25
CA ILE A 69 7.54 13.93 1.00
C ILE A 69 6.11 13.92 1.55
N ASN A 70 6.00 13.74 2.86
CA ASN A 70 4.71 13.72 3.56
C ASN A 70 4.54 15.04 4.29
N TYR A 71 3.35 15.64 4.21
CA TYR A 71 3.08 16.87 4.94
C TYR A 71 1.62 16.95 5.37
N PRO A 72 1.38 17.64 6.51
CA PRO A 72 0.00 17.85 6.96
C PRO A 72 -0.72 18.83 6.03
N LYS A 73 -2.03 18.81 6.08
CA LYS A 73 -2.86 19.67 5.25
C LYS A 73 -4.10 20.09 6.02
N ASP A 74 -4.50 21.35 5.88
CA ASP A 74 -5.73 21.88 6.47
C ASP A 74 -5.84 21.64 7.98
N GLY A 75 -4.72 21.77 8.70
CA GLY A 75 -4.68 21.55 10.15
C GLY A 75 -4.77 20.10 10.58
N GLN A 76 -4.74 19.16 9.63
CA GLN A 76 -4.79 17.72 9.91
C GLN A 76 -3.41 17.09 9.71
N PRO A 77 -3.04 16.11 10.55
CA PRO A 77 -1.77 15.42 10.38
C PRO A 77 -1.76 14.57 9.12
N HIS A 78 -0.59 14.16 8.67
CA HIS A 78 -0.48 13.17 7.61
C HIS A 78 -0.84 11.80 8.18
N LYS A 79 -1.90 11.18 7.69
CA LYS A 79 -2.45 9.94 8.25
C LYS A 79 -2.87 9.00 7.14
N THR A 80 -2.36 7.78 7.18
CA THR A 80 -2.60 6.76 6.15
C THR A 80 -2.83 5.39 6.75
N VAL A 81 -3.62 4.58 6.05
CA VAL A 81 -3.67 3.13 6.26
C VAL A 81 -2.75 2.50 5.23
N VAL A 82 -1.83 1.66 5.69
CA VAL A 82 -0.82 1.01 4.84
C VAL A 82 -0.95 -0.50 4.97
N MET A 83 -1.06 -1.16 3.82
CA MET A 83 -1.04 -2.62 3.74
C MET A 83 0.18 -3.04 2.94
N HIS A 84 1.11 -3.75 3.59
CA HIS A 84 2.26 -4.32 2.94
C HIS A 84 1.86 -5.67 2.33
N LEU A 85 2.05 -5.81 1.03
CA LEU A 85 1.80 -7.07 0.33
C LEU A 85 3.13 -7.79 0.21
N SER A 86 3.51 -8.50 1.29
CA SER A 86 4.79 -9.19 1.36
C SER A 86 4.84 -10.38 0.41
N GLU A 87 6.05 -10.85 0.12
CA GLU A 87 6.22 -12.00 -0.75
C GLU A 87 5.50 -13.23 -0.21
N ASP A 88 5.59 -13.48 1.10
CA ASP A 88 4.90 -14.63 1.72
C ASP A 88 3.39 -14.55 1.53
N ARG A 89 2.81 -13.35 1.74
CA ARG A 89 1.37 -13.15 1.54
C ARG A 89 0.97 -13.41 0.10
N LEU A 90 1.78 -12.91 -0.84
CA LEU A 90 1.47 -13.04 -2.26
C LEU A 90 1.67 -14.47 -2.75
N ARG A 91 2.73 -15.16 -2.31
CA ARG A 91 2.93 -16.56 -2.67
C ARG A 91 1.79 -17.42 -2.15
N ASN A 92 1.32 -17.15 -0.93
CA ASN A 92 0.18 -17.85 -0.36
C ASN A 92 -1.09 -17.59 -1.16
N PHE A 93 -1.34 -16.32 -1.53
CA PHE A 93 -2.51 -15.97 -2.33
C PHE A 93 -2.51 -16.68 -3.70
N TYR A 94 -1.37 -16.68 -4.38
CA TYR A 94 -1.27 -17.22 -5.74
C TYR A 94 -1.04 -18.73 -5.77
N ALA A 95 -0.81 -19.38 -4.61
CA ALA A 95 -0.63 -20.83 -4.54
C ALA A 95 -1.84 -21.56 -5.12
N GLY A 96 -1.61 -22.47 -6.03
CA GLY A 96 -2.67 -23.24 -6.67
C GLY A 96 -3.44 -22.51 -7.75
N LYS A 97 -3.12 -21.24 -8.01
CA LYS A 97 -3.73 -20.49 -9.11
C LYS A 97 -2.87 -20.63 -10.36
N ASP A 98 -3.54 -20.87 -11.47
CA ASP A 98 -2.85 -20.99 -12.77
C ASP A 98 -2.71 -19.60 -13.38
N ILE A 99 -1.70 -18.86 -12.89
CA ILE A 99 -1.41 -17.51 -13.33
C ILE A 99 -0.06 -17.48 -14.05
N ASN A 100 -0.07 -17.02 -15.28
CA ASN A 100 1.18 -16.71 -15.99
C ASN A 100 1.31 -15.19 -16.04
N PRO A 101 2.17 -14.59 -15.21
CA PRO A 101 2.29 -13.14 -15.16
C PRO A 101 2.92 -12.54 -16.42
N GLY A 102 3.52 -13.38 -17.27
CA GLY A 102 4.21 -12.89 -18.46
C GLY A 102 5.52 -12.20 -18.11
N PRO A 103 6.10 -11.42 -19.04
CA PRO A 103 7.32 -10.69 -18.75
C PRO A 103 7.10 -9.60 -17.73
N PRO A 104 8.11 -9.25 -16.92
CA PRO A 104 8.00 -8.18 -15.94
C PRO A 104 7.61 -6.87 -16.60
N LYS A 105 6.66 -6.15 -15.99
CA LYS A 105 6.27 -4.82 -16.42
C LYS A 105 7.21 -3.78 -15.83
N LEU A 106 7.40 -2.68 -16.56
CA LEU A 106 8.04 -1.51 -15.98
C LEU A 106 7.20 -1.07 -14.78
N SER A 107 7.89 -0.91 -13.66
CA SER A 107 7.23 -0.57 -12.43
C SER A 107 6.75 0.87 -12.44
N ARG A 108 5.53 1.09 -12.01
CA ARG A 108 4.94 2.40 -11.85
C ARG A 108 3.97 2.37 -10.69
N ILE A 109 3.65 3.53 -10.18
CA ILE A 109 2.62 3.64 -9.13
C ILE A 109 1.26 3.54 -9.81
N TYR A 110 0.39 2.71 -9.25
CA TYR A 110 -0.99 2.57 -9.70
C TYR A 110 -1.89 3.39 -8.81
N SER A 111 -2.66 4.31 -9.38
CA SER A 111 -3.61 5.13 -8.65
C SER A 111 -5.02 4.59 -8.87
N PHE A 112 -5.76 4.40 -7.77
CA PHE A 112 -7.14 3.94 -7.80
C PHE A 112 -8.10 5.02 -7.30
N SER A 113 -7.60 6.23 -7.06
CA SER A 113 -8.36 7.36 -6.52
C SER A 113 -9.14 6.91 -5.28
N ASN A 114 -10.42 7.19 -5.21
CA ASN A 114 -11.28 6.79 -4.10
C ASN A 114 -12.21 5.65 -4.49
N HIS A 115 -11.68 4.63 -5.14
CA HIS A 115 -12.49 3.52 -5.64
C HIS A 115 -13.27 2.86 -4.49
N PRO A 116 -14.62 2.76 -4.61
CA PRO A 116 -15.46 2.38 -3.47
C PRO A 116 -15.17 1.00 -2.90
N LEU A 117 -14.80 0.02 -3.70
CA LEU A 117 -14.49 -1.32 -3.20
C LEU A 117 -13.21 -1.32 -2.37
N LEU A 118 -12.15 -0.69 -2.87
CA LEU A 118 -10.90 -0.59 -2.13
C LEU A 118 -11.07 0.27 -0.88
N GLU A 119 -11.76 1.40 -1.00
CA GLU A 119 -12.00 2.27 0.15
C GLU A 119 -12.76 1.52 1.24
N SER A 120 -13.80 0.79 0.88
CA SER A 120 -14.58 0.02 1.84
C SER A 120 -13.73 -1.05 2.53
N CYS A 121 -12.90 -1.75 1.77
CA CYS A 121 -12.01 -2.76 2.32
C CYS A 121 -11.03 -2.14 3.33
N LEU A 122 -10.39 -1.04 2.96
CA LEU A 122 -9.40 -0.40 3.82
C LEU A 122 -10.05 0.29 5.01
N ALA A 123 -11.22 0.90 4.82
CA ALA A 123 -11.97 1.52 5.91
C ALA A 123 -12.42 0.49 6.96
N SER A 124 -12.71 -0.73 6.53
CA SER A 124 -13.12 -1.79 7.44
C SER A 124 -12.02 -2.19 8.42
N LEU A 125 -10.78 -1.78 8.15
CA LEU A 125 -9.65 -2.05 9.05
C LEU A 125 -9.62 -1.11 10.25
N ILE A 126 -10.23 0.08 10.13
CA ILE A 126 -10.12 1.12 11.16
C ILE A 126 -10.49 0.63 12.57
N PRO A 127 -11.64 -0.04 12.77
CA PRO A 127 -11.99 -0.50 14.11
C PRO A 127 -10.98 -1.48 14.70
N TYR A 128 -10.28 -2.25 13.88
CA TYR A 128 -9.32 -3.24 14.37
C TYR A 128 -8.06 -2.60 14.98
N PHE A 129 -7.72 -1.38 14.59
CA PHE A 129 -6.53 -0.71 15.12
C PHE A 129 -6.65 -0.38 16.61
N ASP A 130 -7.87 -0.34 17.14
CA ASP A 130 -8.12 -0.07 18.56
C ASP A 130 -8.27 -1.35 19.39
N MET A 131 -8.14 -2.52 18.75
CA MET A 131 -8.30 -3.81 19.43
C MET A 131 -6.94 -4.45 19.68
N LYS A 132 -6.89 -5.33 20.68
CA LYS A 132 -5.69 -6.11 21.00
C LYS A 132 -5.86 -7.54 20.50
N ASP A 133 -4.73 -8.17 20.18
CA ASP A 133 -4.68 -9.60 19.88
C ASP A 133 -5.62 -10.00 18.73
N ILE A 134 -5.51 -9.28 17.62
CA ILE A 134 -6.29 -9.60 16.42
C ILE A 134 -5.81 -10.94 15.86
N PRO A 135 -6.70 -11.92 15.64
CA PRO A 135 -6.30 -13.19 15.05
C PRO A 135 -5.70 -13.01 13.66
N GLU A 136 -4.68 -13.81 13.37
CA GLU A 136 -4.02 -13.77 12.06
C GLU A 136 -5.00 -14.07 10.92
N ASP A 137 -6.05 -14.85 11.18
CA ASP A 137 -7.08 -15.14 10.18
C ASP A 137 -7.75 -13.87 9.66
N ILE A 138 -7.96 -12.87 10.52
CA ILE A 138 -8.54 -11.60 10.11
C ILE A 138 -7.62 -10.90 9.12
N ALA A 139 -6.33 -10.81 9.44
CA ALA A 139 -5.35 -10.19 8.55
C ALA A 139 -5.29 -10.92 7.21
N TYR A 140 -5.28 -12.24 7.23
CA TYR A 140 -5.28 -13.07 6.03
C TYR A 140 -6.49 -12.75 5.14
N ILE A 141 -7.68 -12.70 5.74
CA ILE A 141 -8.92 -12.42 5.00
C ILE A 141 -8.87 -11.01 4.39
N LYS A 142 -8.42 -10.02 5.17
CA LYS A 142 -8.39 -8.64 4.70
C LYS A 142 -7.39 -8.44 3.55
N ILE A 143 -6.23 -9.04 3.67
CA ILE A 143 -5.22 -8.95 2.61
C ILE A 143 -5.71 -9.68 1.36
N THR A 144 -6.32 -10.84 1.52
CA THR A 144 -6.90 -11.60 0.40
C THR A 144 -8.00 -10.79 -0.30
N GLU A 145 -8.85 -10.12 0.47
CA GLU A 145 -9.89 -9.26 -0.09
C GLU A 145 -9.27 -8.13 -0.92
N ALA A 146 -8.27 -7.45 -0.37
CA ALA A 146 -7.64 -6.33 -1.06
C ALA A 146 -6.99 -6.77 -2.38
N ILE A 147 -6.25 -7.88 -2.37
CA ILE A 147 -5.63 -8.41 -3.59
C ILE A 147 -6.69 -8.78 -4.62
N SER A 148 -7.76 -9.43 -4.17
CA SER A 148 -8.85 -9.85 -5.06
C SER A 148 -9.52 -8.65 -5.73
N ILE A 149 -9.72 -7.57 -4.99
CA ILE A 149 -10.28 -6.34 -5.56
C ILE A 149 -9.31 -5.73 -6.57
N LEU A 150 -8.03 -5.61 -6.22
CA LEU A 150 -7.02 -5.06 -7.12
C LEU A 150 -7.01 -5.79 -8.46
N ARG A 151 -7.12 -7.11 -8.45
CA ARG A 151 -7.12 -7.92 -9.67
C ARG A 151 -8.32 -7.63 -10.57
N THR A 152 -9.45 -7.21 -10.01
CA THR A 152 -10.63 -6.85 -10.82
C THR A 152 -10.51 -5.46 -11.42
N LEU A 153 -9.69 -4.60 -10.83
CA LEU A 153 -9.58 -3.20 -11.26
C LEU A 153 -8.55 -2.97 -12.35
N ASN A 154 -7.55 -3.84 -12.44
CA ASN A 154 -6.48 -3.68 -13.41
C ASN A 154 -5.96 -5.06 -13.80
N ASN A 155 -6.03 -5.38 -15.09
CA ASN A 155 -5.63 -6.68 -15.60
C ASN A 155 -4.11 -6.91 -15.59
N GLU A 156 -3.32 -5.87 -15.30
CA GLU A 156 -1.86 -5.99 -15.19
C GLU A 156 -1.42 -6.36 -13.76
N ILE A 157 -2.33 -6.38 -12.81
CA ILE A 157 -1.97 -6.57 -11.40
C ILE A 157 -1.27 -7.90 -11.17
N ASP A 158 -1.72 -8.98 -11.79
CA ASP A 158 -1.05 -10.28 -11.64
C ASP A 158 0.38 -10.25 -12.17
N GLN A 159 0.65 -9.44 -13.20
CA GLN A 159 2.01 -9.30 -13.76
C GLN A 159 2.95 -8.62 -12.77
N VAL A 160 2.40 -7.83 -11.86
CA VAL A 160 3.17 -7.15 -10.82
C VAL A 160 3.25 -8.01 -9.57
N LEU A 161 2.10 -8.45 -9.05
CA LEU A 161 2.02 -9.10 -7.75
C LEU A 161 2.46 -10.57 -7.77
N ALA A 162 2.28 -11.26 -8.88
CA ALA A 162 2.70 -12.65 -9.02
C ALA A 162 4.13 -12.80 -9.56
N ASN A 163 4.84 -11.69 -9.73
CA ASN A 163 6.22 -11.70 -10.17
C ASN A 163 7.14 -11.70 -8.95
N PHE A 164 7.87 -12.80 -8.76
CA PHE A 164 8.76 -12.98 -7.60
C PHE A 164 10.24 -12.93 -7.99
N GLU A 165 10.55 -12.44 -9.18
CA GLU A 165 11.93 -12.34 -9.63
C GLU A 165 12.73 -11.32 -8.81
N ALA A 166 14.02 -11.61 -8.63
CA ALA A 166 14.91 -10.70 -7.93
C ALA A 166 15.10 -9.40 -8.74
N PRO A 167 15.33 -8.27 -8.05
CA PRO A 167 15.59 -7.01 -8.74
C PRO A 167 16.86 -7.08 -9.57
N GLY A 168 16.88 -6.38 -10.69
CA GLY A 168 18.04 -6.30 -11.56
C GLY A 168 18.24 -7.48 -12.49
N LYS A 169 17.26 -8.33 -12.60
CA LYS A 169 17.30 -9.50 -13.47
C LYS A 169 16.41 -9.34 -14.67
#